data_698dc32a7f1c964a744e239245454add
#
_entry.id   698dc32a7f1c964a744e239245454add
#
_cell.length_a   1.000
_cell.length_b   1.000
_cell.length_c   1.000
_cell.angle_alpha   90.00
_cell.angle_beta   90.00
_cell.angle_gamma   90.00
#
_symmetry.space_group_name_H-M   'P 1'
#
loop_
_entity.id
_entity.type
_entity.pdbx_description
1 polymer ?
#
loop_
_entity_poly.entity_id
_entity_poly.type
_entity_poly.pdbx_seq_one_letter_code
_entity_poly.pdbx_strand_id
1 'polypeptide(L)'
;MIAGYDNILEINAQVITIFPVNDTSDLILAKLWVDTDRDIILKSQITTRSSGTVTVEYSYKSQNEFSLPDSMVFIVDVKKFKIPKGVATDINRTTSTDELKKPAKTGRIFISLSNYKINKGISDEIFITK
;
A
#
# COMPACT_ATOMS: atom_id res chain seq x y z
N MET A 1 -5.84 -4.07 -18.60
CA MET A 1 -4.88 -4.38 -19.70
C MET A 1 -3.59 -4.94 -19.09
N ILE A 2 -3.12 -6.03 -19.63
CA ILE A 2 -1.86 -6.66 -19.20
C ILE A 2 -0.71 -5.89 -19.82
N ALA A 3 0.21 -5.38 -19.00
CA ALA A 3 1.35 -4.59 -19.47
C ALA A 3 2.66 -5.42 -19.59
N GLY A 4 2.64 -6.70 -19.24
CA GLY A 4 3.79 -7.59 -19.33
C GLY A 4 4.09 -8.34 -18.01
N TYR A 5 5.34 -8.72 -17.86
CA TYR A 5 5.82 -9.44 -16.68
C TYR A 5 6.99 -8.68 -16.05
N ASP A 6 7.12 -8.77 -14.76
CA ASP A 6 8.20 -8.19 -13.98
C ASP A 6 8.63 -9.17 -12.89
N ASN A 7 9.88 -9.12 -12.49
CA ASN A 7 10.40 -10.00 -11.44
C ASN A 7 10.41 -9.26 -10.11
N ILE A 8 9.61 -9.74 -9.16
CA ILE A 8 9.57 -9.22 -7.79
C ILE A 8 9.95 -10.33 -6.83
N LEU A 9 11.03 -10.14 -6.06
CA LEU A 9 11.52 -11.12 -5.09
C LEU A 9 11.62 -12.54 -5.68
N GLU A 10 12.21 -12.65 -6.89
CA GLU A 10 12.35 -13.91 -7.64
C GLU A 10 11.02 -14.52 -8.13
N ILE A 11 9.91 -13.81 -8.01
CA ILE A 11 8.61 -14.22 -8.52
C ILE A 11 8.33 -13.50 -9.83
N ASN A 12 7.98 -14.25 -10.88
CA ASN A 12 7.56 -13.68 -12.15
C ASN A 12 6.11 -13.17 -12.04
N ALA A 13 5.96 -11.89 -11.75
CA ALA A 13 4.66 -11.27 -11.58
C ALA A 13 4.10 -10.74 -12.89
N GLN A 14 2.81 -10.95 -13.10
CA GLN A 14 2.07 -10.31 -14.19
C GLN A 14 1.75 -8.87 -13.83
N VAL A 15 2.07 -7.95 -14.72
CA VAL A 15 1.79 -6.52 -14.52
C VAL A 15 0.49 -6.15 -15.22
N ILE A 16 -0.48 -5.69 -14.44
CA ILE A 16 -1.78 -5.22 -14.92
C ILE A 16 -1.81 -3.71 -14.76
N THR A 17 -2.05 -2.99 -15.85
CA THR A 17 -2.20 -1.53 -15.82
C THR A 17 -3.65 -1.16 -16.04
N ILE A 18 -4.18 -0.33 -15.16
CA ILE A 18 -5.57 0.12 -15.15
C ILE A 18 -5.60 1.63 -15.37
N PHE A 19 -6.37 2.06 -16.34
CA PHE A 19 -6.63 3.47 -16.61
C PHE A 19 -8.10 3.79 -16.35
N PRO A 20 -8.43 4.94 -15.77
CA PRO A 20 -9.82 5.37 -15.65
C PRO A 20 -10.41 5.65 -17.02
N VAL A 21 -11.67 5.31 -17.20
CA VAL A 21 -12.44 5.61 -18.40
C VAL A 21 -12.89 7.07 -18.44
N ASN A 22 -12.98 7.68 -17.25
CA ASN A 22 -13.52 9.03 -17.08
C ASN A 22 -12.40 10.01 -16.67
N ASP A 23 -12.27 11.10 -17.41
CA ASP A 23 -11.29 12.17 -17.16
C ASP A 23 -11.53 12.96 -15.85
N THR A 24 -12.70 12.85 -15.25
CA THR A 24 -13.03 13.51 -13.99
C THR A 24 -12.50 12.77 -12.77
N SER A 25 -12.00 11.57 -12.96
CA SER A 25 -11.39 10.76 -11.88
C SER A 25 -10.09 11.40 -11.36
N ASP A 26 -9.88 11.36 -10.06
CA ASP A 26 -8.59 11.71 -9.45
C ASP A 26 -7.50 10.69 -9.82
N LEU A 27 -7.90 9.46 -10.10
CA LEU A 27 -6.99 8.40 -10.53
C LEU A 27 -6.42 8.72 -11.92
N ILE A 28 -5.09 8.68 -12.05
CA ILE A 28 -4.40 8.77 -13.34
C ILE A 28 -4.15 7.36 -13.88
N LEU A 29 -3.57 6.51 -13.04
CA LEU A 29 -3.31 5.13 -13.40
C LEU A 29 -3.08 4.27 -12.16
N ALA A 30 -3.39 2.99 -12.25
CA ALA A 30 -3.00 2.00 -11.26
C ALA A 30 -2.24 0.85 -11.93
N LYS A 31 -1.20 0.36 -11.28
CA LYS A 31 -0.46 -0.85 -11.68
C LYS A 31 -0.52 -1.88 -10.57
N LEU A 32 -0.79 -3.10 -10.94
CA LEU A 32 -0.81 -4.24 -10.03
C LEU A 32 0.21 -5.27 -10.50
N TRP A 33 1.02 -5.78 -9.59
CA TRP A 33 1.91 -6.91 -9.82
C TRP A 33 1.30 -8.14 -9.16
N VAL A 34 0.90 -9.09 -9.94
CA VAL A 34 0.12 -10.26 -9.51
C VAL A 34 0.94 -11.52 -9.69
N ASP A 35 1.05 -12.31 -8.64
CA ASP A 35 1.50 -13.69 -8.70
C ASP A 35 0.31 -14.55 -9.12
N THR A 36 0.30 -14.98 -10.35
CA THR A 36 -0.82 -15.75 -10.93
C THR A 36 -0.88 -17.20 -10.45
N ASP A 37 0.22 -17.73 -9.88
CA ASP A 37 0.24 -19.08 -9.35
C ASP A 37 -0.47 -19.18 -8.00
N ARG A 38 -0.40 -18.09 -7.22
CA ARG A 38 -1.03 -18.00 -5.89
C ARG A 38 -2.24 -17.06 -5.83
N ASP A 39 -2.60 -16.43 -6.95
CA ASP A 39 -3.68 -15.44 -7.05
C ASP A 39 -3.58 -14.32 -6.01
N ILE A 40 -2.38 -13.78 -5.83
CA ILE A 40 -2.10 -12.71 -4.86
C ILE A 40 -1.46 -11.49 -5.51
N ILE A 41 -1.73 -10.33 -4.92
CA ILE A 41 -1.08 -9.07 -5.30
C ILE A 41 0.21 -8.91 -4.50
N LEU A 42 1.34 -8.82 -5.16
CA LEU A 42 2.65 -8.60 -4.53
C LEU A 42 2.94 -7.12 -4.31
N LYS A 43 2.48 -6.27 -5.23
CA LYS A 43 2.71 -4.84 -5.21
C LYS A 43 1.58 -4.12 -5.94
N SER A 44 1.21 -2.97 -5.45
CA SER A 44 0.34 -2.04 -6.17
C SER A 44 0.94 -0.66 -6.21
N GLN A 45 0.69 0.07 -7.28
CA GLN A 45 1.10 1.45 -7.44
C GLN A 45 -0.07 2.25 -7.98
N ILE A 46 -0.48 3.27 -7.25
CA ILE A 46 -1.62 4.11 -7.60
C ILE A 46 -1.12 5.53 -7.77
N THR A 47 -1.36 6.11 -8.92
CA THR A 47 -1.01 7.50 -9.22
C THR A 47 -2.28 8.33 -9.34
N THR A 48 -2.36 9.38 -8.54
CA THR A 48 -3.49 10.32 -8.52
C THR A 48 -3.01 11.74 -8.83
N ARG A 49 -3.95 12.58 -9.26
CA ARG A 49 -3.68 14.02 -9.53
C ARG A 49 -3.43 14.78 -8.25
N SER A 50 -4.20 14.48 -7.20
CA SER A 50 -4.17 15.22 -5.93
C SER A 50 -3.00 14.82 -5.04
N SER A 51 -2.61 13.55 -5.02
CA SER A 51 -1.68 13.00 -4.01
C SER A 51 -0.40 12.40 -4.60
N GLY A 52 -0.27 12.38 -5.93
CA GLY A 52 0.88 11.78 -6.59
C GLY A 52 0.81 10.24 -6.57
N THR A 53 1.95 9.60 -6.39
CA THR A 53 2.07 8.15 -6.48
C THR A 53 2.22 7.52 -5.09
N VAL A 54 1.38 6.55 -4.81
CA VAL A 54 1.47 5.67 -3.62
C VAL A 54 1.80 4.27 -4.10
N THR A 55 2.83 3.68 -3.54
CA THR A 55 3.20 2.28 -3.79
C THR A 55 2.95 1.48 -2.53
N VAL A 56 2.33 0.31 -2.66
CA VAL A 56 2.11 -0.62 -1.54
C VAL A 56 2.75 -1.95 -1.90
N GLU A 57 3.61 -2.43 -1.03
CA GLU A 57 4.22 -3.75 -1.13
C GLU A 57 3.60 -4.66 -0.08
N TYR A 58 3.21 -5.86 -0.47
CA TYR A 58 2.52 -6.83 0.37
C TYR A 58 3.45 -8.00 0.69
N SER A 59 3.40 -8.49 1.92
CA SER A 59 4.16 -9.67 2.36
C SER A 59 3.22 -10.74 2.91
N TYR A 60 3.44 -11.99 2.50
CA TYR A 60 2.61 -13.16 2.81
C TYR A 60 3.47 -14.27 3.44
N LYS A 61 4.12 -13.96 4.56
CA LYS A 61 5.07 -14.90 5.20
C LYS A 61 4.37 -16.09 5.84
N SER A 62 3.18 -15.90 6.40
CA SER A 62 2.44 -16.98 7.08
C SER A 62 1.81 -17.98 6.12
N GLN A 63 1.79 -17.68 4.80
CA GLN A 63 1.21 -18.54 3.75
C GLN A 63 -0.18 -19.08 4.13
N ASN A 64 -1.02 -18.21 4.69
CA ASN A 64 -2.36 -18.60 5.07
C ASN A 64 -3.22 -18.96 3.84
N GLU A 65 -4.16 -19.86 4.01
CA GLU A 65 -5.03 -20.36 2.94
C GLU A 65 -5.94 -19.30 2.32
N PHE A 66 -6.14 -18.16 3.00
CA PHE A 66 -7.01 -17.08 2.55
C PHE A 66 -6.26 -15.98 1.77
N SER A 67 -4.98 -16.18 1.49
CA SER A 67 -4.16 -15.21 0.75
C SER A 67 -4.19 -13.79 1.34
N LEU A 68 -4.19 -13.68 2.65
CA LEU A 68 -4.16 -12.41 3.37
C LEU A 68 -2.71 -12.00 3.71
N PRO A 69 -2.35 -10.73 3.51
CA PRO A 69 -0.99 -10.28 3.81
C PRO A 69 -0.72 -10.22 5.31
N ASP A 70 0.49 -10.54 5.72
CA ASP A 70 0.96 -10.36 7.10
C ASP A 70 1.44 -8.92 7.35
N SER A 71 1.96 -8.29 6.32
CA SER A 71 2.42 -6.92 6.42
C SER A 71 2.30 -6.20 5.07
N MET A 72 2.21 -4.89 5.19
CA MET A 72 2.20 -3.98 4.04
C MET A 72 3.16 -2.83 4.30
N VAL A 73 3.83 -2.37 3.25
CA VAL A 73 4.66 -1.17 3.28
C VAL A 73 4.09 -0.17 2.29
N PHE A 74 3.63 0.96 2.79
CA PHE A 74 3.21 2.09 1.98
C PHE A 74 4.41 3.00 1.73
N ILE A 75 4.67 3.31 0.47
CA ILE A 75 5.69 4.26 0.04
C ILE A 75 4.97 5.44 -0.60
N VAL A 76 5.08 6.61 0.02
CA VAL A 76 4.33 7.80 -0.36
C VAL A 76 5.25 8.98 -0.68
N ASP A 77 4.83 9.88 -1.57
CA ASP A 77 5.49 11.16 -1.77
C ASP A 77 5.05 12.14 -0.67
N VAL A 78 5.94 12.40 0.28
CA VAL A 78 5.66 13.23 1.46
C VAL A 78 5.26 14.65 1.09
N LYS A 79 5.71 15.18 -0.05
CA LYS A 79 5.38 16.54 -0.47
C LYS A 79 3.94 16.70 -0.96
N LYS A 80 3.37 15.63 -1.49
CA LYS A 80 2.03 15.63 -2.09
C LYS A 80 0.99 14.98 -1.19
N PHE A 81 1.40 14.05 -0.35
CA PHE A 81 0.49 13.31 0.52
C PHE A 81 0.16 14.12 1.78
N LYS A 82 -1.11 14.44 1.96
CA LYS A 82 -1.59 15.10 3.19
C LYS A 82 -1.71 14.06 4.31
N ILE A 83 -0.68 13.98 5.12
CA ILE A 83 -0.68 13.09 6.29
C ILE A 83 -1.48 13.76 7.43
N PRO A 84 -2.42 13.05 8.08
CA PRO A 84 -3.09 13.57 9.27
C PRO A 84 -2.06 14.01 10.33
N LYS A 85 -2.30 15.14 10.97
CA LYS A 85 -1.35 15.76 11.92
C LYS A 85 -0.88 14.82 13.04
N GLY A 86 -1.72 13.86 13.47
CA GLY A 86 -1.37 12.89 14.50
C GLY A 86 -0.32 11.85 14.07
N VAL A 87 -0.22 11.57 12.79
CA VAL A 87 0.74 10.60 12.24
C VAL A 87 2.05 11.30 11.85
N ALA A 88 1.99 12.58 11.49
CA ALA A 88 3.16 13.35 11.06
C ALA A 88 4.22 13.53 12.16
N THR A 89 3.83 13.48 13.43
CA THR A 89 4.76 13.61 14.55
C THR A 89 5.73 12.44 14.69
N ASP A 90 5.31 11.24 14.32
CA ASP A 90 6.18 10.04 14.40
C ASP A 90 7.17 9.97 13.23
N ILE A 91 6.81 10.51 12.08
CA ILE A 91 7.70 10.57 10.91
C ILE A 91 8.84 11.58 11.14
N ASN A 92 8.57 12.67 11.85
CA ASN A 92 9.56 13.70 12.14
C ASN A 92 10.55 13.33 13.27
N ARG A 93 10.25 12.31 14.08
CA ARG A 93 11.13 11.87 15.17
C ARG A 93 12.34 11.04 14.72
N THR A 94 12.30 10.52 13.53
CA THR A 94 13.41 9.73 12.96
C THR A 94 14.45 10.57 12.24
N THR A 95 14.22 11.86 12.09
CA THR A 95 15.24 12.78 11.62
C THR A 95 16.07 13.27 12.81
N SER A 96 17.11 12.52 13.13
CA SER A 96 18.16 12.98 14.00
C SER A 96 18.72 14.31 13.46
N THR A 97 18.95 15.21 14.38
CA THR A 97 19.25 16.63 14.30
C THR A 97 20.47 17.06 13.48
N ASP A 98 21.13 16.18 12.75
CA ASP A 98 22.46 16.50 12.20
C ASP A 98 22.54 16.62 10.67
N GLU A 99 21.43 16.50 9.95
CA GLU A 99 21.50 16.70 8.52
C GLU A 99 20.43 17.67 8.03
N LEU A 100 20.79 18.91 7.93
CA LEU A 100 20.18 19.95 7.09
C LEU A 100 20.16 19.52 5.60
N LYS A 101 19.95 18.23 5.33
CA LYS A 101 19.89 17.68 3.99
C LYS A 101 18.44 17.52 3.60
N LYS A 102 18.14 18.06 2.43
CA LYS A 102 16.92 18.01 1.61
C LYS A 102 15.82 17.11 2.19
N PRO A 103 14.61 17.62 2.43
CA PRO A 103 13.52 16.83 2.98
C PRO A 103 13.36 15.55 2.15
N ALA A 104 13.30 14.40 2.82
CA ALA A 104 13.08 13.13 2.16
C ALA A 104 11.86 13.26 1.24
N LYS A 105 12.02 12.90 -0.04
CA LYS A 105 10.93 12.97 -1.01
C LYS A 105 9.90 11.89 -0.80
N THR A 106 10.28 10.80 -0.13
CA THR A 106 9.45 9.62 0.08
C THR A 106 9.40 9.26 1.56
N GLY A 107 8.20 8.95 2.05
CA GLY A 107 7.96 8.38 3.37
C GLY A 107 7.55 6.93 3.25
N ARG A 108 7.82 6.14 4.29
CA ARG A 108 7.41 4.74 4.39
C ARG A 108 6.56 4.51 5.62
N ILE A 109 5.43 3.82 5.45
CA ILE A 109 4.53 3.43 6.53
C ILE A 109 4.47 1.90 6.55
N PHE A 110 4.83 1.31 7.69
CA PHE A 110 4.81 -0.14 7.89
C PHE A 110 3.56 -0.53 8.66
N ILE A 111 2.79 -1.48 8.13
CA ILE A 111 1.61 -2.01 8.75
C ILE A 111 1.78 -3.52 8.90
N SER A 112 1.70 -4.01 10.12
CA SER A 112 1.66 -5.44 10.42
C SER A 112 0.23 -5.85 10.76
N LEU A 113 -0.21 -6.95 10.19
CA LEU A 113 -1.55 -7.50 10.37
C LEU A 113 -1.44 -8.86 11.06
N SER A 114 -2.22 -9.05 12.10
CA SER A 114 -2.25 -10.29 12.87
C SER A 114 -3.64 -10.58 13.40
N ASN A 115 -3.84 -11.79 13.88
CA ASN A 115 -5.09 -12.23 14.51
C ASN A 115 -6.32 -12.05 13.61
N TYR A 116 -6.19 -12.45 12.35
CA TYR A 116 -7.31 -12.47 11.43
C TYR A 116 -8.45 -13.36 11.95
N LYS A 117 -9.65 -12.82 11.95
CA LYS A 117 -10.88 -13.57 12.22
C LYS A 117 -11.69 -13.67 10.94
N ILE A 118 -11.71 -14.86 10.36
CA ILE A 118 -12.28 -15.11 9.04
C ILE A 118 -13.59 -15.87 9.20
N ASN A 119 -14.64 -15.35 8.57
CA ASN A 119 -15.98 -15.97 8.56
C ASN A 119 -16.56 -16.27 9.96
N LYS A 120 -16.21 -15.47 10.97
CA LYS A 120 -16.71 -15.64 12.35
C LYS A 120 -17.81 -14.66 12.72
N GLY A 121 -18.22 -13.82 11.77
CA GLY A 121 -19.17 -12.73 12.02
C GLY A 121 -18.57 -11.63 12.91
N ILE A 122 -19.31 -10.56 13.04
CA ILE A 122 -18.97 -9.42 13.89
C ILE A 122 -20.15 -9.23 14.86
N SER A 123 -19.87 -9.18 16.15
CA SER A 123 -20.89 -8.89 17.15
C SER A 123 -21.37 -7.45 17.04
N ASP A 124 -22.68 -7.24 17.17
CA ASP A 124 -23.29 -5.90 17.14
C ASP A 124 -22.79 -4.97 18.23
N GLU A 125 -22.23 -5.53 19.32
CA GLU A 125 -21.63 -4.79 20.42
C GLU A 125 -20.47 -3.89 19.98
N ILE A 126 -19.78 -4.23 18.91
CA ILE A 126 -18.69 -3.43 18.34
C ILE A 126 -19.19 -2.09 17.81
N PHE A 127 -20.44 -2.03 17.37
CA PHE A 127 -21.06 -0.83 16.79
C PHE A 127 -21.77 0.06 17.83
N ILE A 128 -21.84 -0.38 19.08
CA ILE A 128 -22.43 0.41 20.16
C ILE A 128 -21.37 1.37 20.68
N THR A 129 -21.46 2.63 20.27
CA THR A 129 -20.70 3.72 20.87
C THR A 129 -21.34 4.12 22.20
N LYS A 130 -20.59 3.97 23.26
CA LYS A 130 -20.98 4.56 24.54
C LYS A 130 -20.69 6.06 24.57
#